data_2dbc9f99a5f80191225307edbbb33a76
#
_entry.id   2dbc9f99a5f80191225307edbbb33a76
#
_cell.length_a   1.000
_cell.length_b   1.000
_cell.length_c   1.000
_cell.angle_alpha   90.00
_cell.angle_beta   90.00
_cell.angle_gamma   90.00
#
_symmetry.space_group_name_H-M   'P 1'
#
loop_
_entity.id
_entity.type
_entity.pdbx_description
1 polymer ?
#
loop_
_entity_poly.entity_id
_entity_poly.type
_entity_poly.pdbx_seq_one_letter_code
_entity_poly.pdbx_strand_id
1 'polypeptide(L)'
;NVVLHPEFVDGKYAFYTRPMDDFIETGSGGGIGFGLCEDITHAVIDEEKMTSLRKYHTITEAKNGAGATPIKTDKGWIHIAHGVRNTAAGLRYVIYAFATDLNDPSKVIAEPSGLLIGPRGEERVGDVSNVVFTNGAIVNENNEVFIYYASSHTRMHVATTTVDKLVDYVFNTPQDPGRSVECVAQRCGCLLYTSPSP
;
A
#
# COMPACT_ATOMS: atom_id res chain seq x y z
N ASN A 1 -3.96 -3.74 10.64
CA ASN A 1 -3.45 -4.65 9.60
C ASN A 1 -2.09 -5.16 9.99
N VAL A 2 -1.92 -6.47 9.99
CA VAL A 2 -0.64 -7.13 10.25
C VAL A 2 -0.47 -8.23 9.22
N VAL A 3 0.70 -8.30 8.59
CA VAL A 3 1.04 -9.33 7.60
C VAL A 3 2.38 -9.94 7.97
N LEU A 4 2.42 -11.26 8.09
CA LEU A 4 3.65 -12.00 8.33
C LEU A 4 4.48 -12.07 7.05
N HIS A 5 5.77 -11.74 7.16
CA HIS A 5 6.74 -11.97 6.10
C HIS A 5 7.00 -13.49 5.97
N PRO A 6 7.13 -14.03 4.74
CA PRO A 6 7.18 -15.49 4.56
C PRO A 6 8.51 -16.14 4.97
N GLU A 7 9.55 -15.35 5.19
CA GLU A 7 10.87 -15.83 5.62
C GLU A 7 11.31 -15.16 6.92
N PHE A 8 12.19 -15.82 7.66
CA PHE A 8 12.83 -15.20 8.82
C PHE A 8 13.80 -14.10 8.37
N VAL A 9 13.81 -13.00 9.12
CA VAL A 9 14.77 -11.90 8.96
C VAL A 9 15.61 -11.83 10.22
N ASP A 10 16.91 -11.95 10.08
CA ASP A 10 17.87 -12.05 11.20
C ASP A 10 17.49 -13.12 12.23
N GLY A 11 16.93 -14.24 11.76
CA GLY A 11 16.50 -15.35 12.58
C GLY A 11 15.21 -15.14 13.37
N LYS A 12 14.50 -14.03 13.11
CA LYS A 12 13.24 -13.66 13.78
C LYS A 12 12.06 -13.65 12.81
N TYR A 13 10.85 -13.77 13.34
CA TYR A 13 9.62 -13.52 12.58
C TYR A 13 9.54 -12.03 12.24
N ALA A 14 9.20 -11.71 11.00
CA ALA A 14 9.08 -10.34 10.54
C ALA A 14 7.62 -10.02 10.16
N PHE A 15 7.16 -8.84 10.55
CA PHE A 15 5.80 -8.40 10.32
C PHE A 15 5.77 -7.04 9.64
N TYR A 16 4.83 -6.90 8.71
CA TYR A 16 4.37 -5.60 8.24
C TYR A 16 3.16 -5.20 9.06
N THR A 17 3.29 -4.06 9.71
CA THR A 17 2.29 -3.53 10.66
C THR A 17 1.66 -2.27 10.10
N ARG A 18 0.75 -1.69 10.84
CA ARG A 18 0.23 -0.35 10.58
C ARG A 18 0.14 0.41 11.88
N PRO A 19 1.23 1.04 12.32
CA PRO A 19 1.20 1.90 13.49
C PRO A 19 0.20 3.03 13.24
N MET A 20 -0.66 3.25 14.21
CA MET A 20 -1.66 4.31 14.21
C MET A 20 -1.28 5.32 15.25
N ASP A 21 -1.59 6.59 14.99
CA ASP A 21 -1.56 7.58 16.04
C ASP A 21 -2.55 7.19 17.13
N ASP A 22 -2.20 7.48 18.37
CA ASP A 22 -2.99 7.22 19.54
C ASP A 22 -4.20 8.17 19.63
N PHE A 23 -4.49 8.67 20.82
CA PHE A 23 -5.61 9.56 21.09
C PHE A 23 -5.55 10.89 20.33
N ILE A 24 -4.33 11.38 20.05
CA ILE A 24 -4.11 12.62 19.28
C ILE A 24 -3.44 12.26 17.96
N GLU A 25 -4.08 12.60 16.84
CA GLU A 25 -3.54 12.39 15.51
C GLU A 25 -2.38 13.38 15.24
N THR A 26 -1.16 12.87 15.28
CA THR A 26 0.07 13.66 15.03
C THR A 26 0.45 13.69 13.54
N GLY A 27 -0.25 12.93 12.71
CA GLY A 27 0.02 12.81 11.28
C GLY A 27 1.11 11.81 10.92
N SER A 28 1.70 11.12 11.88
CA SER A 28 2.74 10.10 11.67
C SER A 28 2.20 8.69 11.47
N GLY A 29 1.02 8.39 12.01
CA GLY A 29 0.39 7.07 11.90
C GLY A 29 -0.24 6.78 10.53
N GLY A 30 -0.66 5.54 10.34
CA GLY A 30 -1.40 5.07 9.16
C GLY A 30 -0.55 4.66 7.96
N GLY A 31 0.78 4.64 8.07
CA GLY A 31 1.70 4.05 7.10
C GLY A 31 1.92 2.54 7.35
N ILE A 32 2.75 1.91 6.51
CA ILE A 32 3.20 0.53 6.71
C ILE A 32 4.49 0.54 7.53
N GLY A 33 4.46 -0.08 8.71
CA GLY A 33 5.60 -0.36 9.54
C GLY A 33 6.19 -1.74 9.29
N PHE A 34 7.39 -1.98 9.80
CA PHE A 34 8.07 -3.27 9.79
C PHE A 34 8.67 -3.51 11.16
N GLY A 35 8.46 -4.68 11.71
CA GLY A 35 9.00 -5.05 13.02
C GLY A 35 9.34 -6.52 13.10
N LEU A 36 10.25 -6.86 14.01
CA LEU A 36 10.71 -8.22 14.27
C LEU A 36 10.18 -8.73 15.61
N CYS A 37 9.92 -10.03 15.66
CA CYS A 37 9.44 -10.72 16.83
C CYS A 37 10.16 -12.06 16.99
N GLU A 38 10.54 -12.42 18.21
CA GLU A 38 11.25 -13.65 18.50
C GLU A 38 10.31 -14.85 18.62
N ASP A 39 9.12 -14.65 19.21
CA ASP A 39 8.17 -15.71 19.49
C ASP A 39 6.81 -15.40 18.85
N ILE A 40 6.44 -16.19 17.85
CA ILE A 40 5.15 -16.03 17.15
C ILE A 40 3.95 -16.33 18.07
N THR A 41 4.13 -17.11 19.12
CA THR A 41 3.05 -17.46 20.06
C THR A 41 2.77 -16.34 21.07
N HIS A 42 3.74 -15.44 21.24
CA HIS A 42 3.64 -14.24 22.05
C HIS A 42 4.31 -13.08 21.32
N ALA A 43 3.69 -12.66 20.22
CA ALA A 43 4.26 -11.69 19.30
C ALA A 43 4.31 -10.29 19.93
N VAL A 44 5.51 -9.89 20.35
CA VAL A 44 5.84 -8.55 20.81
C VAL A 44 6.85 -7.95 19.83
N ILE A 45 6.55 -6.76 19.34
CA ILE A 45 7.42 -5.98 18.47
C ILE A 45 7.88 -4.76 19.29
N ASP A 46 9.14 -4.73 19.68
CA ASP A 46 9.69 -3.67 20.52
C ASP A 46 10.01 -2.41 19.71
N GLU A 47 10.43 -2.58 18.44
CA GLU A 47 10.80 -1.48 17.56
C GLU A 47 10.10 -1.64 16.21
N GLU A 48 9.43 -0.58 15.76
CA GLU A 48 8.84 -0.48 14.42
C GLU A 48 9.62 0.51 13.56
N LYS A 49 10.02 0.07 12.37
CA LYS A 49 10.61 0.92 11.34
C LYS A 49 9.54 1.22 10.30
N MET A 50 9.35 2.49 9.95
CA MET A 50 8.43 2.84 8.87
C MET A 50 8.99 2.42 7.51
N THR A 51 8.26 1.56 6.82
CA THR A 51 8.59 1.05 5.48
C THR A 51 7.99 1.94 4.40
N SER A 52 6.68 2.21 4.47
CA SER A 52 5.98 3.04 3.49
C SER A 52 5.13 4.08 4.20
N LEU A 53 5.49 5.35 4.04
CA LEU A 53 4.77 6.48 4.61
C LEU A 53 3.55 6.85 3.76
N ARG A 54 2.61 7.55 4.39
CA ARG A 54 1.53 8.22 3.67
C ARG A 54 2.08 9.31 2.75
N LYS A 55 1.44 9.50 1.60
CA LYS A 55 1.82 10.54 0.65
C LYS A 55 0.61 11.38 0.29
N TYR A 56 0.67 12.67 0.57
CA TYR A 56 -0.40 13.63 0.24
C TYR A 56 -0.70 13.64 -1.26
N HIS A 57 -1.97 13.84 -1.61
CA HIS A 57 -2.49 13.89 -2.97
C HIS A 57 -2.32 12.59 -3.78
N THR A 58 -1.97 11.50 -3.13
CA THR A 58 -1.89 10.16 -3.72
C THR A 58 -3.01 9.25 -3.19
N ILE A 59 -3.00 8.01 -3.66
CA ILE A 59 -3.93 6.97 -3.16
C ILE A 59 -3.69 6.57 -1.70
N THR A 60 -2.58 6.99 -1.11
CA THR A 60 -2.18 6.66 0.27
C THR A 60 -2.24 7.87 1.21
N GLU A 61 -2.92 8.94 0.84
CA GLU A 61 -2.91 10.20 1.60
C GLU A 61 -3.51 10.10 3.00
N ALA A 62 -4.55 9.29 3.19
CA ALA A 62 -5.18 9.11 4.49
C ALA A 62 -4.49 8.00 5.31
N LYS A 63 -4.28 6.85 4.70
CA LYS A 63 -3.56 5.71 5.28
C LYS A 63 -3.24 4.69 4.20
N ASN A 64 -2.32 3.78 4.51
CA ASN A 64 -2.05 2.59 3.73
C ASN A 64 -1.81 1.41 4.65
N GLY A 65 -1.78 0.21 4.11
CA GLY A 65 -1.54 -0.99 4.89
C GLY A 65 -1.19 -2.18 4.00
N ALA A 66 -0.39 -3.07 4.53
CA ALA A 66 -0.10 -4.35 3.89
C ALA A 66 -1.37 -5.17 3.74
N GLY A 67 -1.48 -5.90 2.65
CA GLY A 67 -2.65 -6.74 2.34
C GLY A 67 -2.29 -8.23 2.32
N ALA A 68 -1.65 -8.69 1.26
CA ALA A 68 -1.23 -10.07 1.13
C ALA A 68 0.21 -10.29 1.63
N THR A 69 0.54 -11.53 1.99
CA THR A 69 1.93 -11.95 2.19
C THR A 69 2.76 -11.61 0.95
N PRO A 70 3.95 -11.00 1.10
CA PRO A 70 4.77 -10.60 -0.03
C PRO A 70 5.16 -11.76 -0.93
N ILE A 71 5.23 -11.50 -2.23
CA ILE A 71 5.63 -12.47 -3.25
C ILE A 71 7.12 -12.30 -3.51
N LYS A 72 7.89 -13.37 -3.30
CA LYS A 72 9.33 -13.38 -3.59
C LYS A 72 9.57 -13.41 -5.10
N THR A 73 10.44 -12.55 -5.59
CA THR A 73 10.91 -12.53 -6.98
C THR A 73 12.42 -12.38 -7.02
N ASP A 74 13.03 -12.46 -8.17
CA ASP A 74 14.46 -12.23 -8.37
C ASP A 74 14.90 -10.77 -8.16
N LYS A 75 13.94 -9.83 -8.24
CA LYS A 75 14.19 -8.38 -8.11
C LYS A 75 13.84 -7.78 -6.76
N GLY A 76 13.07 -8.49 -5.95
CA GLY A 76 12.58 -8.00 -4.66
C GLY A 76 11.33 -8.71 -4.20
N TRP A 77 10.82 -8.31 -3.04
CA TRP A 77 9.56 -8.74 -2.49
C TRP A 77 8.44 -7.85 -3.00
N ILE A 78 7.50 -8.39 -3.76
CA ILE A 78 6.34 -7.63 -4.25
C ILE A 78 5.22 -7.69 -3.21
N HIS A 79 4.76 -6.53 -2.79
CA HIS A 79 3.65 -6.34 -1.88
C HIS A 79 2.38 -5.98 -2.64
N ILE A 80 1.28 -6.62 -2.30
CA ILE A 80 -0.07 -6.22 -2.70
C ILE A 80 -0.71 -5.57 -1.47
N ALA A 81 -0.87 -4.27 -1.52
CA ALA A 81 -1.27 -3.44 -0.38
C ALA A 81 -2.54 -2.64 -0.71
N HIS A 82 -3.13 -2.00 0.30
CA HIS A 82 -4.24 -1.09 0.09
C HIS A 82 -3.86 0.33 0.45
N GLY A 83 -4.32 1.27 -0.36
CA GLY A 83 -4.21 2.70 -0.13
C GLY A 83 -5.57 3.31 0.11
N VAL A 84 -5.61 4.35 0.92
CA VAL A 84 -6.84 5.04 1.32
C VAL A 84 -6.69 6.53 1.15
N ARG A 85 -7.67 7.14 0.52
CA ARG A 85 -7.77 8.58 0.41
C ARG A 85 -9.14 9.09 0.81
N ASN A 86 -9.20 10.34 1.22
CA ASN A 86 -10.45 11.05 1.46
C ASN A 86 -11.08 11.51 0.13
N THR A 87 -12.39 11.37 0.01
CA THR A 87 -13.20 11.91 -1.08
C THR A 87 -14.41 12.61 -0.52
N ALA A 88 -15.11 13.40 -1.34
CA ALA A 88 -16.37 14.04 -0.93
C ALA A 88 -17.46 13.03 -0.53
N ALA A 89 -17.36 11.79 -1.02
CA ALA A 89 -18.28 10.69 -0.70
C ALA A 89 -17.78 9.77 0.42
N GLY A 90 -16.77 10.17 1.19
CA GLY A 90 -16.14 9.38 2.23
C GLY A 90 -14.80 8.79 1.80
N LEU A 91 -14.35 7.74 2.48
CA LEU A 91 -13.08 7.09 2.19
C LEU A 91 -13.16 6.25 0.91
N ARG A 92 -12.10 6.29 0.11
CA ARG A 92 -11.89 5.39 -1.02
C ARG A 92 -10.70 4.48 -0.75
N TYR A 93 -10.93 3.18 -0.81
CA TYR A 93 -9.89 2.16 -0.72
C TYR A 93 -9.58 1.58 -2.08
N VAL A 94 -8.30 1.45 -2.37
CA VAL A 94 -7.78 0.84 -3.61
C VAL A 94 -6.65 -0.11 -3.27
N ILE A 95 -6.38 -1.04 -4.19
CA ILE A 95 -5.25 -1.96 -4.09
C ILE A 95 -4.12 -1.43 -4.97
N TYR A 96 -2.91 -1.41 -4.45
CA TYR A 96 -1.69 -1.02 -5.16
C TYR A 96 -0.57 -2.03 -4.89
N ALA A 97 0.54 -1.92 -5.61
CA ALA A 97 1.69 -2.76 -5.41
C ALA A 97 2.96 -1.92 -5.25
N PHE A 98 3.92 -2.44 -4.50
CA PHE A 98 5.26 -1.89 -4.36
C PHE A 98 6.24 -3.03 -4.12
N ALA A 99 7.54 -2.77 -4.16
CA ALA A 99 8.54 -3.78 -3.84
C ALA A 99 9.52 -3.33 -2.76
N THR A 100 9.95 -4.30 -1.95
CA THR A 100 11.03 -4.14 -0.98
C THR A 100 12.24 -4.99 -1.35
N ASP A 101 13.40 -4.64 -0.80
CA ASP A 101 14.67 -5.28 -1.05
C ASP A 101 14.68 -6.72 -0.52
N LEU A 102 15.38 -7.63 -1.21
CA LEU A 102 15.46 -9.04 -0.82
C LEU A 102 16.24 -9.25 0.48
N ASN A 103 17.24 -8.43 0.75
CA ASN A 103 18.11 -8.55 1.92
C ASN A 103 17.65 -7.66 3.08
N ASP A 104 16.93 -6.57 2.78
CA ASP A 104 16.31 -5.69 3.76
C ASP A 104 14.82 -5.50 3.42
N PRO A 105 13.94 -6.41 3.86
CA PRO A 105 12.51 -6.34 3.55
C PRO A 105 11.79 -5.11 4.12
N SER A 106 12.45 -4.31 4.94
CA SER A 106 11.92 -3.03 5.42
C SER A 106 12.14 -1.87 4.45
N LYS A 107 13.00 -2.06 3.44
CA LYS A 107 13.41 -1.00 2.50
C LYS A 107 12.64 -1.08 1.20
N VAL A 108 11.85 -0.07 0.89
CA VAL A 108 11.18 0.07 -0.41
C VAL A 108 12.19 0.38 -1.50
N ILE A 109 12.16 -0.37 -2.59
CA ILE A 109 13.04 -0.22 -3.76
C ILE A 109 12.29 0.16 -5.04
N ALA A 110 10.99 -0.11 -5.11
CA ALA A 110 10.14 0.31 -6.23
C ALA A 110 8.71 0.59 -5.73
N GLU A 111 8.15 1.69 -6.18
CA GLU A 111 6.81 2.13 -5.80
C GLU A 111 6.16 2.85 -6.99
N PRO A 112 5.46 2.10 -7.86
CA PRO A 112 4.81 2.67 -9.04
C PRO A 112 3.70 3.65 -8.63
N SER A 113 3.46 4.65 -9.45
CA SER A 113 2.32 5.55 -9.26
C SER A 113 0.99 4.87 -9.55
N GLY A 114 -0.07 5.39 -8.95
CA GLY A 114 -1.43 4.95 -9.24
C GLY A 114 -1.87 3.71 -8.46
N LEU A 115 -2.86 3.03 -8.99
CA LEU A 115 -3.48 1.87 -8.36
C LEU A 115 -3.47 0.64 -9.30
N LEU A 116 -3.42 -0.54 -8.71
CA LEU A 116 -3.55 -1.81 -9.42
C LEU A 116 -5.03 -2.17 -9.62
N ILE A 117 -5.83 -2.13 -8.54
CA ILE A 117 -7.26 -2.43 -8.56
C ILE A 117 -8.00 -1.33 -7.78
N GLY A 118 -9.03 -0.77 -8.41
CA GLY A 118 -9.96 0.16 -7.74
C GLY A 118 -11.40 -0.27 -7.95
N PRO A 119 -12.32 0.10 -7.05
CA PRO A 119 -13.71 -0.30 -7.16
C PRO A 119 -14.37 0.25 -8.42
N ARG A 120 -15.07 -0.62 -9.18
CA ARG A 120 -15.74 -0.30 -10.44
C ARG A 120 -17.18 -0.80 -10.42
N GLY A 121 -18.09 -0.04 -11.05
CA GLY A 121 -19.48 -0.44 -11.19
C GLY A 121 -20.10 -0.84 -9.85
N GLU A 122 -20.62 -2.04 -9.76
CA GLU A 122 -21.25 -2.61 -8.55
C GLU A 122 -20.31 -2.80 -7.37
N GLU A 123 -18.99 -2.89 -7.61
CA GLU A 123 -18.00 -2.96 -6.53
C GLU A 123 -17.97 -1.70 -5.66
N ARG A 124 -18.59 -0.60 -6.12
CA ARG A 124 -18.68 0.66 -5.37
C ARG A 124 -19.80 0.70 -4.36
N VAL A 125 -20.70 -0.26 -4.38
CA VAL A 125 -21.94 -0.25 -3.60
C VAL A 125 -22.03 -1.49 -2.73
N GLY A 126 -22.26 -1.29 -1.43
CA GLY A 126 -22.40 -2.33 -0.43
C GLY A 126 -22.42 -1.75 0.96
N ASP A 127 -22.11 -2.54 1.97
CA ASP A 127 -22.10 -2.13 3.38
C ASP A 127 -21.13 -0.97 3.63
N VAL A 128 -19.98 -1.00 2.97
CA VAL A 128 -19.02 0.11 2.96
C VAL A 128 -18.69 0.45 1.53
N SER A 129 -19.27 1.54 1.05
CA SER A 129 -19.14 1.96 -0.35
C SER A 129 -17.71 2.37 -0.72
N ASN A 130 -17.37 2.16 -2.00
CA ASN A 130 -16.14 2.64 -2.63
C ASN A 130 -14.86 2.00 -2.07
N VAL A 131 -14.92 0.72 -1.69
CA VAL A 131 -13.83 -0.03 -1.08
C VAL A 131 -13.51 -1.28 -1.90
N VAL A 132 -12.23 -1.48 -2.21
CA VAL A 132 -11.65 -2.81 -2.50
C VAL A 132 -10.52 -3.07 -1.53
N PHE A 133 -10.46 -4.29 -1.02
CA PHE A 133 -9.52 -4.68 0.03
C PHE A 133 -8.95 -6.08 -0.24
N THR A 134 -7.63 -6.20 -0.20
CA THR A 134 -6.93 -7.47 -0.44
C THR A 134 -7.04 -8.39 0.76
N ASN A 135 -7.49 -9.61 0.51
CA ASN A 135 -7.58 -10.68 1.52
C ASN A 135 -6.37 -11.62 1.48
N GLY A 136 -5.71 -11.72 0.33
CA GLY A 136 -4.54 -12.56 0.14
C GLY A 136 -4.14 -12.67 -1.32
N ALA A 137 -2.97 -13.22 -1.58
CA ALA A 137 -2.51 -13.56 -2.91
C ALA A 137 -1.78 -14.91 -2.90
N ILE A 138 -1.95 -15.68 -3.95
CA ILE A 138 -1.32 -16.99 -4.13
C ILE A 138 -0.61 -16.99 -5.48
N VAL A 139 0.59 -17.55 -5.51
CA VAL A 139 1.32 -17.83 -6.75
C VAL A 139 1.33 -19.35 -6.95
N ASN A 140 0.91 -19.81 -8.13
CA ASN A 140 0.94 -21.23 -8.47
C ASN A 140 2.28 -21.62 -9.15
N GLU A 141 2.40 -22.91 -9.44
CA GLU A 141 3.61 -23.48 -10.08
C GLU A 141 3.89 -22.91 -11.49
N ASN A 142 2.89 -22.34 -12.16
CA ASN A 142 3.01 -21.71 -13.46
C ASN A 142 3.32 -20.20 -13.39
N ASN A 143 3.69 -19.67 -12.22
CA ASN A 143 3.88 -18.24 -11.97
C ASN A 143 2.64 -17.39 -12.23
N GLU A 144 1.44 -17.99 -12.16
CA GLU A 144 0.19 -17.24 -12.17
C GLU A 144 -0.12 -16.75 -10.75
N VAL A 145 -0.53 -15.50 -10.66
CA VAL A 145 -0.87 -14.83 -9.39
C VAL A 145 -2.37 -14.65 -9.29
N PHE A 146 -2.94 -15.12 -8.21
CA PHE A 146 -4.35 -14.97 -7.86
C PHE A 146 -4.46 -14.00 -6.70
N ILE A 147 -5.02 -12.82 -6.93
CA ILE A 147 -5.22 -11.78 -5.91
C ILE A 147 -6.68 -11.85 -5.47
N TYR A 148 -6.91 -12.33 -4.26
CA TYR A 148 -8.24 -12.38 -3.65
C TYR A 148 -8.54 -11.06 -2.96
N TYR A 149 -9.69 -10.46 -3.30
CA TYR A 149 -10.10 -9.19 -2.71
C TYR A 149 -11.61 -9.13 -2.48
N ALA A 150 -11.99 -8.32 -1.52
CA ALA A 150 -13.39 -7.99 -1.26
C ALA A 150 -13.72 -6.62 -1.82
N SER A 151 -14.97 -6.43 -2.28
CA SER A 151 -15.51 -5.13 -2.64
C SER A 151 -16.68 -4.76 -1.75
N SER A 152 -16.65 -3.50 -1.26
CA SER A 152 -17.69 -2.86 -0.45
C SER A 152 -18.21 -3.69 0.71
N HIS A 153 -17.36 -4.55 1.30
CA HIS A 153 -17.65 -5.52 2.35
C HIS A 153 -18.80 -6.49 2.03
N THR A 154 -19.14 -6.66 0.75
CA THR A 154 -20.32 -7.42 0.32
C THR A 154 -19.99 -8.56 -0.61
N ARG A 155 -18.93 -8.45 -1.41
CA ARG A 155 -18.58 -9.40 -2.47
C ARG A 155 -17.12 -9.79 -2.41
N MET A 156 -16.85 -11.05 -2.78
CA MET A 156 -15.49 -11.58 -2.95
C MET A 156 -15.18 -11.73 -4.43
N HIS A 157 -13.95 -11.38 -4.78
CA HIS A 157 -13.44 -11.42 -6.16
C HIS A 157 -12.05 -12.05 -6.20
N VAL A 158 -11.66 -12.47 -7.39
CA VAL A 158 -10.28 -12.84 -7.71
C VAL A 158 -9.84 -12.12 -8.97
N ALA A 159 -8.69 -11.47 -8.90
CA ALA A 159 -7.98 -10.95 -10.07
C ALA A 159 -6.78 -11.84 -10.37
N THR A 160 -6.51 -12.09 -11.63
CA THR A 160 -5.40 -12.94 -12.07
C THR A 160 -4.38 -12.15 -12.87
N THR A 161 -3.11 -12.47 -12.67
CA THR A 161 -1.98 -11.95 -13.45
C THR A 161 -0.84 -12.97 -13.42
N THR A 162 0.37 -12.58 -13.82
CA THR A 162 1.57 -13.37 -13.67
C THR A 162 2.63 -12.63 -12.88
N VAL A 163 3.57 -13.35 -12.31
CA VAL A 163 4.72 -12.76 -11.60
C VAL A 163 5.46 -11.79 -12.49
N ASP A 164 5.74 -12.16 -13.75
CA ASP A 164 6.46 -11.31 -14.71
C ASP A 164 5.74 -9.97 -14.97
N LYS A 165 4.41 -10.01 -15.13
CA LYS A 165 3.61 -8.78 -15.31
C LYS A 165 3.59 -7.90 -14.07
N LEU A 166 3.56 -8.49 -12.86
CA LEU A 166 3.67 -7.72 -11.63
C LEU A 166 5.05 -7.11 -11.47
N VAL A 167 6.10 -7.86 -11.77
CA VAL A 167 7.49 -7.36 -11.77
C VAL A 167 7.64 -6.20 -12.76
N ASP A 168 7.17 -6.39 -14.00
CA ASP A 168 7.22 -5.34 -15.01
C ASP A 168 6.46 -4.08 -14.55
N TYR A 169 5.24 -4.24 -14.05
CA TYR A 169 4.44 -3.14 -13.53
C TYR A 169 5.14 -2.41 -12.37
N VAL A 170 5.65 -3.14 -11.39
CA VAL A 170 6.22 -2.53 -10.17
C VAL A 170 7.53 -1.82 -10.45
N PHE A 171 8.40 -2.38 -11.29
CA PHE A 171 9.74 -1.84 -11.52
C PHE A 171 9.85 -0.89 -12.71
N ASN A 172 8.94 -0.97 -13.67
CA ASN A 172 8.99 -0.17 -14.90
C ASN A 172 7.92 0.93 -14.98
N THR A 173 6.90 0.91 -14.11
CA THR A 173 5.98 2.04 -13.99
C THR A 173 6.64 3.17 -13.21
N PRO A 174 6.63 4.41 -13.74
CA PRO A 174 7.22 5.55 -13.04
C PRO A 174 6.60 5.74 -11.65
N GLN A 175 7.43 6.14 -10.70
CA GLN A 175 6.97 6.54 -9.37
C GLN A 175 6.08 7.79 -9.48
N ASP A 176 5.18 7.94 -8.52
CA ASP A 176 4.54 9.23 -8.31
C ASP A 176 5.65 10.25 -7.99
N PRO A 177 5.82 11.30 -8.80
CA PRO A 177 6.96 12.22 -8.64
C PRO A 177 6.88 13.09 -7.39
N GLY A 178 6.16 12.67 -6.37
CA GLY A 178 6.00 13.44 -5.13
C GLY A 178 5.39 14.83 -5.36
N ARG A 179 4.61 14.95 -6.41
CA ARG A 179 4.05 16.21 -6.93
C ARG A 179 3.12 16.93 -5.96
N SER A 180 2.82 16.34 -4.82
CA SER A 180 2.10 17.09 -3.80
C SER A 180 2.83 18.40 -3.45
N VAL A 181 4.14 18.37 -3.23
CA VAL A 181 4.93 19.58 -2.96
C VAL A 181 5.04 20.45 -4.21
N GLU A 182 5.32 19.86 -5.36
CA GLU A 182 5.38 20.60 -6.64
C GLU A 182 4.02 21.15 -7.07
N CYS A 183 2.93 20.38 -6.92
CA CYS A 183 1.58 20.88 -7.20
C CYS A 183 1.18 22.02 -6.26
N VAL A 184 1.56 21.95 -4.99
CA VAL A 184 1.32 23.07 -4.06
C VAL A 184 2.16 24.28 -4.46
N ALA A 185 3.44 24.09 -4.78
CA ALA A 185 4.31 25.16 -5.25
C ALA A 185 3.81 25.78 -6.56
N GLN A 186 3.38 24.97 -7.52
CA GLN A 186 2.79 25.45 -8.78
C GLN A 186 1.47 26.20 -8.54
N ARG A 187 0.60 25.73 -7.66
CA ARG A 187 -0.64 26.43 -7.30
C ARG A 187 -0.35 27.73 -6.60
N CYS A 188 0.60 27.77 -5.69
CA CYS A 188 1.05 29.01 -5.07
C CYS A 188 1.63 29.99 -6.12
N GLY A 189 2.42 29.48 -7.06
CA GLY A 189 2.93 30.27 -8.18
C GLY A 189 1.82 30.81 -9.06
N CYS A 190 0.84 30.00 -9.44
CA CYS A 190 -0.32 30.43 -10.22
C CYS A 190 -1.16 31.49 -9.48
N LEU A 191 -1.38 31.35 -8.19
CA LEU A 191 -2.12 32.32 -7.38
C LEU A 191 -1.39 33.67 -7.29
N LEU A 192 -0.07 33.67 -7.26
CA LEU A 192 0.72 34.89 -7.29
C LEU A 192 0.62 35.64 -8.64
N TYR A 193 0.48 34.89 -9.75
CA TYR A 193 0.33 35.48 -11.09
C TYR A 193 -1.11 35.87 -11.45
N THR A 194 -2.12 35.28 -10.80
CA THR A 194 -3.54 35.58 -11.06
C THR A 194 -4.16 36.51 -10.03
N SER A 195 -3.39 37.00 -9.07
CA SER A 195 -3.83 38.07 -8.18
C SER A 195 -4.10 39.32 -9.02
N PRO A 196 -5.32 39.87 -9.05
CA PRO A 196 -5.56 41.11 -9.79
C PRO A 196 -4.64 42.17 -9.21
N SER A 197 -3.93 42.80 -10.09
CA SER A 197 -3.15 44.02 -9.76
C SER A 197 -4.10 45.04 -9.13
N PRO A 198 -3.71 45.71 -8.05
CA PRO A 198 -4.55 46.73 -7.41
C PRO A 198 -4.89 47.87 -8.35
#